data_db16c6ecad4eab1e7eeb06e5f4dcd91f
#
_entry.id   db16c6ecad4eab1e7eeb06e5f4dcd91f
#
_cell.length_a   1.000
_cell.length_b   1.000
_cell.length_c   1.000
_cell.angle_alpha   90.00
_cell.angle_beta   90.00
_cell.angle_gamma   90.00
#
_symmetry.space_group_name_H-M   'P 1'
#
loop_
_entity.id
_entity.type
_entity.pdbx_description
1 polymer ?
#
loop_
_entity_poly.entity_id
_entity_poly.type
_entity_poly.pdbx_seq_one_letter_code
_entity_poly.pdbx_strand_id
1 'polypeptide(L)'
;QLKQPATYAPDLVVSYHREGQNIQRGVDYAVVGVEGDQVVLRGSDGQNVTVKPAQHFSATLHKKYDIEIAPGDLLKITKSDKQLGLLNGDRVRVQAVSAEAVTVKTERGTIVAIPAQRPMNLQHGYATTIHSSQGLTSNRVLIEANTRSLTTNRAAFYVAISRPRYELKLYTDRAAELRGAVARVPKKFAALELRTAHSEAHIAEQKHRQISISRLRNLSNDLQRRNPNPQPAQANRSVALGRTLR
;
A
#
# COMPACT_ATOMS: atom_id res chain seq x y z
N GLN A 1 3.83 10.46 6.98
CA GLN A 1 2.47 10.88 6.59
C GLN A 1 1.45 10.52 7.67
N LEU A 2 1.38 9.28 8.19
CA LEU A 2 0.39 8.83 9.20
C LEU A 2 0.45 9.57 10.55
N LYS A 3 1.50 10.35 10.82
CA LYS A 3 1.64 11.15 12.05
C LYS A 3 0.90 12.50 11.97
N GLN A 4 0.45 12.90 10.80
CA GLN A 4 -0.19 14.18 10.57
C GLN A 4 -1.72 14.01 10.59
N PRO A 5 -2.46 14.76 11.43
CA PRO A 5 -3.92 14.68 11.49
C PRO A 5 -4.58 14.94 10.14
N ALA A 6 -4.04 15.85 9.33
CA ALA A 6 -4.56 16.18 8.00
C ALA A 6 -4.60 15.00 7.01
N THR A 7 -3.93 13.87 7.33
CA THR A 7 -3.99 12.64 6.52
C THR A 7 -5.32 11.88 6.73
N TYR A 8 -6.06 12.20 7.78
CA TYR A 8 -7.29 11.49 8.18
C TYR A 8 -8.52 12.23 7.68
N ALA A 9 -9.16 11.71 6.64
CA ALA A 9 -10.40 12.22 6.09
C ALA A 9 -11.60 11.39 6.59
N PRO A 10 -12.81 11.97 6.68
CA PRO A 10 -13.99 11.26 7.21
C PRO A 10 -14.46 10.04 6.42
N ASP A 11 -13.98 9.86 5.18
CA ASP A 11 -14.26 8.69 4.34
C ASP A 11 -13.27 7.53 4.56
N LEU A 12 -12.31 7.70 5.46
CA LEU A 12 -11.29 6.71 5.74
C LEU A 12 -11.65 5.83 6.94
N VAL A 13 -11.11 4.62 6.92
CA VAL A 13 -11.13 3.66 8.02
C VAL A 13 -9.68 3.39 8.44
N VAL A 14 -9.43 3.38 9.73
CA VAL A 14 -8.11 3.14 10.32
C VAL A 14 -8.08 1.80 11.00
N SER A 15 -7.11 0.95 10.65
CA SER A 15 -6.80 -0.29 11.37
C SER A 15 -5.47 -0.15 12.07
N TYR A 16 -5.44 -0.29 13.40
CA TYR A 16 -4.20 -0.22 14.18
C TYR A 16 -3.53 -1.58 14.32
N HIS A 17 -2.20 -1.60 14.19
CA HIS A 17 -1.41 -2.85 14.31
C HIS A 17 -0.90 -3.09 15.73
N ARG A 18 -1.04 -2.11 16.62
CA ARG A 18 -0.66 -2.18 18.03
C ARG A 18 -1.80 -1.69 18.89
N GLU A 19 -1.93 -2.26 20.08
CA GLU A 19 -2.80 -1.74 21.11
C GLU A 19 -2.28 -0.41 21.62
N GLY A 20 -3.21 0.46 22.01
CA GLY A 20 -2.95 1.76 22.59
C GLY A 20 -4.04 2.15 23.55
N GLN A 21 -3.90 3.29 24.20
CA GLN A 21 -4.95 3.84 25.06
C GLN A 21 -6.23 4.03 24.24
N ASN A 22 -7.28 3.31 24.58
CA ASN A 22 -8.58 3.30 23.90
C ASN A 22 -8.58 2.77 22.45
N ILE A 23 -7.52 2.07 22.02
CA ILE A 23 -7.41 1.48 20.69
C ILE A 23 -7.13 -0.01 20.83
N GLN A 24 -7.88 -0.82 20.12
CA GLN A 24 -7.67 -2.26 20.04
C GLN A 24 -6.98 -2.64 18.74
N ARG A 25 -6.00 -3.54 18.84
CA ARG A 25 -5.30 -4.08 17.68
C ARG A 25 -6.25 -4.83 16.75
N GLY A 26 -6.19 -4.51 15.46
CA GLY A 26 -6.95 -5.22 14.41
C GLY A 26 -8.41 -4.81 14.30
N VAL A 27 -8.88 -3.91 15.16
CA VAL A 27 -10.21 -3.30 15.06
C VAL A 27 -10.16 -2.18 14.04
N ASP A 28 -11.22 -2.06 13.23
CA ASP A 28 -11.38 -1.02 12.23
C ASP A 28 -12.19 0.15 12.82
N TYR A 29 -11.62 1.34 12.76
CA TYR A 29 -12.24 2.57 13.26
C TYR A 29 -12.56 3.50 12.09
N ALA A 30 -13.80 3.95 11.97
CA ALA A 30 -14.18 4.97 11.01
C ALA A 30 -13.68 6.34 11.46
N VAL A 31 -13.07 7.11 10.57
CA VAL A 31 -12.71 8.51 10.85
C VAL A 31 -13.97 9.35 10.86
N VAL A 32 -14.24 10.02 11.97
CA VAL A 32 -15.37 10.96 12.14
C VAL A 32 -14.96 12.36 11.78
N GLY A 33 -13.74 12.78 12.20
CA GLY A 33 -13.23 14.10 11.94
C GLY A 33 -11.85 14.32 12.56
N VAL A 34 -11.34 15.53 12.37
CA VAL A 34 -10.05 15.97 12.91
C VAL A 34 -10.30 17.23 13.74
N GLU A 35 -9.80 17.23 14.97
CA GLU A 35 -9.88 18.33 15.92
C GLU A 35 -8.48 18.73 16.39
N GLY A 36 -7.91 19.76 15.77
CA GLY A 36 -6.56 20.23 16.05
C GLY A 36 -5.50 19.16 15.75
N ASP A 37 -4.80 18.67 16.79
CA ASP A 37 -3.79 17.60 16.68
C ASP A 37 -4.35 16.19 16.91
N GLN A 38 -5.66 16.07 17.06
CA GLN A 38 -6.36 14.84 17.38
C GLN A 38 -7.29 14.41 16.25
N VAL A 39 -7.53 13.10 16.17
CA VAL A 39 -8.47 12.49 15.23
C VAL A 39 -9.56 11.80 16.05
N VAL A 40 -10.80 12.11 15.73
CA VAL A 40 -11.97 11.45 16.31
C VAL A 40 -12.32 10.24 15.47
N LEU A 41 -12.30 9.08 16.08
CA LEU A 41 -12.54 7.78 15.48
C LEU A 41 -13.80 7.17 16.08
N ARG A 42 -14.57 6.42 15.30
CA ARG A 42 -15.72 5.65 15.76
C ARG A 42 -15.44 4.16 15.65
N GLY A 43 -15.51 3.46 16.77
CA GLY A 43 -15.39 2.01 16.84
C GLY A 43 -16.63 1.27 16.30
N SER A 44 -16.52 -0.05 16.18
CA SER A 44 -17.63 -0.92 15.78
C SER A 44 -18.76 -0.98 16.82
N ASP A 45 -18.47 -0.59 18.05
CA ASP A 45 -19.42 -0.43 19.16
C ASP A 45 -20.19 0.91 19.11
N GLY A 46 -19.91 1.74 18.12
CA GLY A 46 -20.50 3.08 17.94
C GLY A 46 -19.89 4.16 18.83
N GLN A 47 -18.96 3.83 19.72
CA GLN A 47 -18.31 4.81 20.60
C GLN A 47 -17.25 5.61 19.87
N ASN A 48 -17.14 6.89 20.21
CA ASN A 48 -16.10 7.75 19.70
C ASN A 48 -14.85 7.67 20.59
N VAL A 49 -13.71 7.55 19.94
CA VAL A 49 -12.39 7.50 20.57
C VAL A 49 -11.54 8.60 19.94
N THR A 50 -10.90 9.42 20.76
CA THR A 50 -10.01 10.49 20.29
C THR A 50 -8.56 10.04 20.41
N VAL A 51 -7.80 10.22 19.32
CA VAL A 51 -6.43 9.70 19.20
C VAL A 51 -5.50 10.77 18.65
N LYS A 52 -4.26 10.82 19.18
CA LYS A 52 -3.18 11.62 18.59
C LYS A 52 -2.36 10.77 17.61
N PRO A 53 -2.44 11.04 16.29
CA PRO A 53 -1.71 10.24 15.31
C PRO A 53 -0.20 10.20 15.50
N ALA A 54 0.38 11.25 16.08
CA ALA A 54 1.80 11.31 16.39
C ALA A 54 2.25 10.22 17.38
N GLN A 55 1.36 9.79 18.27
CA GLN A 55 1.62 8.75 19.28
C GLN A 55 1.26 7.34 18.79
N HIS A 56 0.30 7.25 17.85
CA HIS A 56 -0.26 5.99 17.35
C HIS A 56 -0.12 5.87 15.83
N PHE A 57 1.11 5.80 15.33
CA PHE A 57 1.42 5.79 13.89
C PHE A 57 1.48 4.40 13.25
N SER A 58 1.40 3.31 14.02
CA SER A 58 1.40 1.93 13.51
C SER A 58 -0.01 1.53 13.08
N ALA A 59 -0.46 2.11 11.97
CA ALA A 59 -1.81 1.93 11.45
C ALA A 59 -1.79 1.79 9.93
N THR A 60 -2.89 1.27 9.37
CA THR A 60 -3.19 1.32 7.92
C THR A 60 -4.46 2.11 7.73
N LEU A 61 -4.44 3.04 6.78
CA LEU A 61 -5.63 3.76 6.31
C LEU A 61 -6.23 3.02 5.12
N HIS A 62 -7.53 2.83 5.18
CA HIS A 62 -8.34 2.22 4.13
C HIS A 62 -9.37 3.22 3.65
N LYS A 63 -9.57 3.32 2.35
CA LYS A 63 -10.69 4.07 1.81
C LYS A 63 -11.94 3.21 1.84
N LYS A 64 -13.03 3.73 2.38
CA LYS A 64 -14.35 3.11 2.34
C LYS A 64 -15.01 3.46 0.99
N TYR A 65 -15.63 2.48 0.37
CA TYR A 65 -16.47 2.65 -0.81
C TYR A 65 -17.66 1.70 -0.72
N ASP A 66 -18.77 2.12 -1.26
CA ASP A 66 -19.98 1.31 -1.31
C ASP A 66 -19.94 0.41 -2.55
N ILE A 67 -20.39 -0.83 -2.38
CA ILE A 67 -20.57 -1.79 -3.47
C ILE A 67 -22.01 -2.29 -3.45
N GLU A 68 -22.59 -2.44 -4.62
CA GLU A 68 -23.90 -3.07 -4.77
C GLU A 68 -23.72 -4.59 -4.69
N ILE A 69 -24.55 -5.25 -3.89
CA ILE A 69 -24.48 -6.69 -3.67
C ILE A 69 -25.89 -7.29 -3.84
N ALA A 70 -25.99 -8.35 -4.65
CA ALA A 70 -27.20 -9.09 -4.87
C ALA A 70 -27.01 -10.59 -4.58
N PRO A 71 -28.09 -11.33 -4.27
CA PRO A 71 -28.05 -12.79 -4.20
C PRO A 71 -27.50 -13.38 -5.52
N GLY A 72 -26.57 -14.36 -5.37
CA GLY A 72 -25.88 -14.98 -6.50
C GLY A 72 -24.50 -14.36 -6.79
N ASP A 73 -24.20 -13.17 -6.30
CA ASP A 73 -22.93 -12.51 -6.53
C ASP A 73 -21.75 -13.29 -5.95
N LEU A 74 -20.62 -13.23 -6.67
CA LEU A 74 -19.36 -13.77 -6.19
C LEU A 74 -18.55 -12.65 -5.54
N LEU A 75 -18.26 -12.82 -4.26
CA LEU A 75 -17.45 -11.88 -3.49
C LEU A 75 -16.13 -12.52 -3.08
N LYS A 76 -15.15 -11.67 -2.81
CA LYS A 76 -13.84 -12.04 -2.25
C LYS A 76 -13.67 -11.36 -0.90
N ILE A 77 -13.24 -12.13 0.11
CA ILE A 77 -12.85 -11.61 1.41
C ILE A 77 -11.50 -10.92 1.32
N THR A 78 -11.39 -9.67 1.77
CA THR A 78 -10.16 -8.88 1.69
C THR A 78 -9.38 -8.81 3.00
N LYS A 79 -10.01 -9.24 4.13
CA LYS A 79 -9.39 -9.33 5.45
C LYS A 79 -9.93 -10.55 6.18
N SER A 80 -9.06 -11.33 6.83
CA SER A 80 -9.49 -12.50 7.60
C SER A 80 -10.32 -12.09 8.81
N ASP A 81 -11.41 -12.80 9.03
CA ASP A 81 -12.27 -12.70 10.21
C ASP A 81 -12.32 -14.06 10.92
N LYS A 82 -11.59 -14.15 12.03
CA LYS A 82 -11.48 -15.40 12.79
C LYS A 82 -12.80 -15.81 13.45
N GLN A 83 -13.65 -14.84 13.84
CA GLN A 83 -14.93 -15.12 14.49
C GLN A 83 -15.91 -15.76 13.50
N LEU A 84 -15.87 -15.32 12.26
CA LEU A 84 -16.70 -15.85 11.18
C LEU A 84 -16.04 -17.02 10.43
N GLY A 85 -14.81 -17.37 10.75
CA GLY A 85 -14.05 -18.41 10.06
C GLY A 85 -13.71 -18.08 8.59
N LEU A 86 -13.71 -16.80 8.22
CA LEU A 86 -13.41 -16.33 6.88
C LEU A 86 -11.95 -15.92 6.77
N LEU A 87 -11.27 -16.33 5.70
CA LEU A 87 -9.89 -16.02 5.44
C LEU A 87 -9.74 -14.97 4.32
N ASN A 88 -8.70 -14.17 4.40
CA ASN A 88 -8.35 -13.26 3.31
C ASN A 88 -8.07 -14.07 2.03
N GLY A 89 -8.76 -13.71 0.95
CA GLY A 89 -8.69 -14.42 -0.33
C GLY A 89 -9.82 -15.42 -0.56
N ASP A 90 -10.57 -15.80 0.47
CA ASP A 90 -11.73 -16.70 0.31
C ASP A 90 -12.72 -16.10 -0.67
N ARG A 91 -13.25 -16.96 -1.54
CA ARG A 91 -14.36 -16.63 -2.44
C ARG A 91 -15.65 -17.15 -1.83
N VAL A 92 -16.64 -16.31 -1.83
CA VAL A 92 -17.96 -16.63 -1.24
C VAL A 92 -19.06 -16.20 -2.20
N ARG A 93 -20.15 -16.95 -2.21
CA ARG A 93 -21.33 -16.62 -3.01
C ARG A 93 -22.43 -16.10 -2.11
N VAL A 94 -22.97 -14.95 -2.47
CA VAL A 94 -24.10 -14.33 -1.74
C VAL A 94 -25.34 -15.22 -1.88
N GLN A 95 -25.95 -15.55 -0.75
CA GLN A 95 -27.20 -16.30 -0.68
C GLN A 95 -28.39 -15.38 -0.43
N ALA A 96 -28.22 -14.43 0.48
CA ALA A 96 -29.24 -13.45 0.84
C ALA A 96 -28.61 -12.15 1.31
N VAL A 97 -29.33 -11.04 1.14
CA VAL A 97 -28.97 -9.71 1.63
C VAL A 97 -30.14 -9.18 2.45
N SER A 98 -29.86 -8.75 3.67
CA SER A 98 -30.82 -8.07 4.55
C SER A 98 -30.21 -6.77 5.10
N ALA A 99 -30.99 -5.97 5.82
CA ALA A 99 -30.49 -4.78 6.49
C ALA A 99 -29.48 -5.10 7.61
N GLU A 100 -29.59 -6.30 8.20
CA GLU A 100 -28.76 -6.72 9.34
C GLU A 100 -27.49 -7.46 8.91
N ALA A 101 -27.53 -8.20 7.77
CA ALA A 101 -26.44 -9.07 7.36
C ALA A 101 -26.45 -9.43 5.88
N VAL A 102 -25.26 -9.75 5.37
CA VAL A 102 -25.08 -10.44 4.09
C VAL A 102 -24.77 -11.91 4.38
N THR A 103 -25.68 -12.80 3.98
CA THR A 103 -25.47 -14.25 4.11
C THR A 103 -24.73 -14.77 2.90
N VAL A 104 -23.59 -15.42 3.14
CA VAL A 104 -22.72 -15.95 2.09
C VAL A 104 -22.46 -17.44 2.27
N LYS A 105 -22.23 -18.14 1.16
CA LYS A 105 -21.77 -19.54 1.14
C LYS A 105 -20.32 -19.60 0.69
N THR A 106 -19.46 -20.20 1.50
CA THR A 106 -18.05 -20.43 1.17
C THR A 106 -17.91 -21.55 0.12
N GLU A 107 -16.74 -21.67 -0.52
CA GLU A 107 -16.42 -22.78 -1.42
C GLU A 107 -16.49 -24.16 -0.71
N ARG A 108 -16.29 -24.19 0.61
CA ARG A 108 -16.40 -25.39 1.44
C ARG A 108 -17.85 -25.75 1.78
N GLY A 109 -18.83 -24.95 1.34
CA GLY A 109 -20.24 -25.15 1.59
C GLY A 109 -20.76 -24.55 2.89
N THR A 110 -19.93 -23.97 3.73
CA THR A 110 -20.32 -23.31 4.98
C THR A 110 -21.11 -22.04 4.69
N ILE A 111 -22.23 -21.85 5.39
CA ILE A 111 -23.04 -20.63 5.31
C ILE A 111 -22.66 -19.72 6.49
N VAL A 112 -22.37 -18.47 6.19
CA VAL A 112 -21.94 -17.47 7.16
C VAL A 112 -22.74 -16.18 6.96
N ALA A 113 -23.24 -15.59 8.04
CA ALA A 113 -23.87 -14.28 8.04
C ALA A 113 -22.83 -13.21 8.45
N ILE A 114 -22.55 -12.27 7.56
CA ILE A 114 -21.62 -11.15 7.79
C ILE A 114 -22.46 -9.95 8.23
N PRO A 115 -22.30 -9.44 9.48
CA PRO A 115 -23.10 -8.33 9.98
C PRO A 115 -22.90 -7.04 9.18
N ALA A 116 -23.98 -6.34 8.85
CA ALA A 116 -23.96 -5.09 8.10
C ALA A 116 -23.55 -3.87 8.94
N GLN A 117 -23.62 -3.96 10.29
CA GLN A 117 -23.34 -2.85 11.21
C GLN A 117 -21.86 -2.48 11.29
N ARG A 118 -20.97 -3.31 10.76
CA ARG A 118 -19.52 -3.06 10.72
C ARG A 118 -19.00 -2.98 9.29
N PRO A 119 -17.85 -2.32 9.05
CA PRO A 119 -17.24 -2.33 7.72
C PRO A 119 -17.00 -3.76 7.25
N MET A 120 -17.63 -4.13 6.14
CA MET A 120 -17.44 -5.45 5.53
C MET A 120 -16.17 -5.41 4.67
N ASN A 121 -15.24 -6.33 4.92
CA ASN A 121 -14.02 -6.45 4.15
C ASN A 121 -14.26 -7.32 2.91
N LEU A 122 -15.07 -6.81 1.98
CA LEU A 122 -15.55 -7.49 0.78
C LEU A 122 -15.19 -6.71 -0.47
N GLN A 123 -15.01 -7.42 -1.55
CA GLN A 123 -14.98 -6.87 -2.92
C GLN A 123 -15.61 -7.87 -3.88
N HIS A 124 -16.01 -7.41 -5.07
CA HIS A 124 -16.46 -8.33 -6.11
C HIS A 124 -15.36 -9.33 -6.48
N GLY A 125 -15.72 -10.61 -6.56
CA GLY A 125 -14.82 -11.73 -6.82
C GLY A 125 -14.70 -12.14 -8.29
N TYR A 126 -15.33 -11.39 -9.23
CA TYR A 126 -15.36 -11.72 -10.66
C TYR A 126 -14.00 -11.54 -11.34
N ALA A 127 -13.20 -10.60 -10.86
CA ALA A 127 -11.85 -10.37 -11.35
C ALA A 127 -10.82 -10.63 -10.24
N THR A 128 -9.62 -11.03 -10.65
CA THR A 128 -8.51 -11.25 -9.72
C THR A 128 -7.20 -10.80 -10.37
N THR A 129 -6.24 -10.40 -9.55
CA THR A 129 -4.90 -10.11 -10.07
C THR A 129 -4.20 -11.41 -10.46
N ILE A 130 -3.25 -11.33 -11.39
CA ILE A 130 -2.46 -12.48 -11.84
C ILE A 130 -1.77 -13.17 -10.65
N HIS A 131 -1.24 -12.41 -9.69
CA HIS A 131 -0.61 -12.98 -8.49
C HIS A 131 -1.62 -13.75 -7.62
N SER A 132 -2.83 -13.20 -7.43
CA SER A 132 -3.87 -13.89 -6.65
C SER A 132 -4.46 -15.11 -7.39
N SER A 133 -4.27 -15.22 -8.71
CA SER A 133 -4.70 -16.39 -9.49
C SER A 133 -3.66 -17.52 -9.48
N GLN A 134 -2.50 -17.32 -8.88
CA GLN A 134 -1.47 -18.35 -8.80
C GLN A 134 -1.98 -19.57 -8.03
N GLY A 135 -1.86 -20.75 -8.60
CA GLY A 135 -2.41 -22.00 -8.05
C GLY A 135 -3.88 -22.27 -8.41
N LEU A 136 -4.61 -21.30 -8.95
CA LEU A 136 -5.99 -21.50 -9.41
C LEU A 136 -5.99 -22.01 -10.86
N THR A 137 -7.03 -22.75 -11.21
CA THR A 137 -7.28 -23.21 -12.59
C THR A 137 -8.75 -22.98 -12.92
N SER A 138 -9.05 -22.51 -14.11
CA SER A 138 -10.41 -22.29 -14.57
C SER A 138 -10.61 -22.86 -15.98
N ASN A 139 -11.86 -23.18 -16.31
CA ASN A 139 -12.19 -23.71 -17.64
C ASN A 139 -11.97 -22.63 -18.73
N ARG A 140 -12.36 -21.40 -18.42
CA ARG A 140 -12.25 -20.24 -19.30
C ARG A 140 -11.62 -19.08 -18.55
N VAL A 141 -10.70 -18.38 -19.18
CA VAL A 141 -10.00 -17.24 -18.61
C VAL A 141 -10.03 -16.06 -19.57
N LEU A 142 -10.40 -14.90 -19.06
CA LEU A 142 -10.26 -13.63 -19.74
C LEU A 142 -9.06 -12.91 -19.13
N ILE A 143 -8.10 -12.51 -19.95
CA ILE A 143 -6.91 -11.77 -19.51
C ILE A 143 -6.98 -10.37 -20.07
N GLU A 144 -6.87 -9.37 -19.19
CA GLU A 144 -6.59 -7.99 -19.58
C GLU A 144 -5.08 -7.75 -19.42
N ALA A 145 -4.42 -7.36 -20.51
CA ALA A 145 -3.00 -7.05 -20.57
C ALA A 145 -2.79 -5.63 -21.09
N ASN A 146 -2.68 -4.67 -20.19
CA ASN A 146 -2.34 -3.29 -20.52
C ASN A 146 -0.85 -3.18 -20.84
N THR A 147 -0.51 -2.78 -22.07
CA THR A 147 0.87 -2.75 -22.57
C THR A 147 1.75 -1.70 -21.88
N ARG A 148 1.15 -0.66 -21.30
CA ARG A 148 1.86 0.40 -20.54
C ARG A 148 2.14 0.00 -19.10
N SER A 149 1.42 -1.00 -18.57
CA SER A 149 1.61 -1.46 -17.20
C SER A 149 2.93 -2.22 -17.03
N LEU A 150 3.68 -1.91 -15.99
CA LEU A 150 4.88 -2.64 -15.60
C LEU A 150 4.56 -4.05 -15.08
N THR A 151 3.31 -4.30 -14.68
CA THR A 151 2.83 -5.63 -14.27
C THR A 151 2.61 -6.56 -15.46
N THR A 152 2.45 -6.02 -16.68
CA THR A 152 2.45 -6.80 -17.92
C THR A 152 3.89 -7.13 -18.29
N ASN A 153 4.35 -8.28 -17.87
CA ASN A 153 5.71 -8.76 -18.08
C ASN A 153 5.72 -10.27 -18.29
N ARG A 154 6.87 -10.82 -18.66
CA ARG A 154 7.04 -12.24 -19.03
C ARG A 154 6.55 -13.20 -17.95
N ALA A 155 6.92 -12.97 -16.70
CA ALA A 155 6.56 -13.85 -15.59
C ALA A 155 5.05 -13.83 -15.30
N ALA A 156 4.46 -12.62 -15.22
CA ALA A 156 3.03 -12.45 -14.99
C ALA A 156 2.21 -13.02 -16.14
N PHE A 157 2.60 -12.75 -17.39
CA PHE A 157 1.91 -13.27 -18.56
C PHE A 157 1.93 -14.80 -18.60
N TYR A 158 3.08 -15.44 -18.32
CA TYR A 158 3.19 -16.90 -18.24
C TYR A 158 2.22 -17.48 -17.17
N VAL A 159 2.17 -16.88 -15.98
CA VAL A 159 1.21 -17.30 -14.95
C VAL A 159 -0.22 -17.19 -15.45
N ALA A 160 -0.59 -16.10 -16.10
CA ALA A 160 -1.95 -15.87 -16.58
C ALA A 160 -2.38 -16.88 -17.64
N ILE A 161 -1.55 -17.13 -18.67
CA ILE A 161 -1.87 -18.05 -19.77
C ILE A 161 -1.83 -19.52 -19.36
N SER A 162 -1.22 -19.85 -18.22
CA SER A 162 -1.21 -21.20 -17.66
C SER A 162 -2.44 -21.52 -16.78
N ARG A 163 -3.40 -20.59 -16.64
CA ARG A 163 -4.60 -20.79 -15.82
C ARG A 163 -5.77 -21.48 -16.53
N PRO A 164 -6.02 -21.23 -17.84
CA PRO A 164 -7.16 -21.86 -18.53
C PRO A 164 -6.93 -23.35 -18.82
N ARG A 165 -8.03 -24.12 -18.74
CA ARG A 165 -8.06 -25.51 -19.21
C ARG A 165 -8.45 -25.62 -20.67
N TYR A 166 -9.43 -24.81 -21.10
CA TYR A 166 -10.04 -24.96 -22.42
C TYR A 166 -10.02 -23.69 -23.26
N GLU A 167 -10.29 -22.53 -22.69
CA GLU A 167 -10.45 -21.30 -23.46
C GLU A 167 -9.72 -20.12 -22.80
N LEU A 168 -8.98 -19.39 -23.64
CA LEU A 168 -8.33 -18.15 -23.29
C LEU A 168 -8.80 -17.04 -24.23
N LYS A 169 -9.26 -15.91 -23.66
CA LYS A 169 -9.43 -14.67 -24.40
C LYS A 169 -8.51 -13.60 -23.82
N LEU A 170 -7.76 -12.96 -24.69
CA LEU A 170 -6.81 -11.91 -24.33
C LEU A 170 -7.30 -10.58 -24.85
N TYR A 171 -7.43 -9.61 -23.97
CA TYR A 171 -7.76 -8.23 -24.27
C TYR A 171 -6.55 -7.35 -23.99
N THR A 172 -6.25 -6.43 -24.91
CA THR A 172 -5.12 -5.50 -24.77
C THR A 172 -5.47 -4.15 -25.36
N ASP A 173 -4.88 -3.10 -24.81
CA ASP A 173 -5.01 -1.72 -25.29
C ASP A 173 -4.31 -1.52 -26.65
N ARG A 174 -3.20 -2.25 -26.93
CA ARG A 174 -2.41 -2.15 -28.15
C ARG A 174 -1.81 -3.48 -28.56
N ALA A 175 -2.43 -4.14 -29.52
CA ALA A 175 -1.97 -5.47 -29.98
C ALA A 175 -0.53 -5.48 -30.51
N ALA A 176 -0.13 -4.43 -31.25
CA ALA A 176 1.22 -4.31 -31.81
C ALA A 176 2.32 -4.22 -30.72
N GLU A 177 2.03 -3.59 -29.59
CA GLU A 177 2.97 -3.41 -28.48
C GLU A 177 2.99 -4.58 -27.49
N LEU A 178 2.00 -5.47 -27.55
CA LEU A 178 1.84 -6.55 -26.59
C LEU A 178 3.06 -7.47 -26.53
N ARG A 179 3.63 -7.82 -27.68
CA ARG A 179 4.84 -8.66 -27.78
C ARG A 179 6.00 -8.07 -26.98
N GLY A 180 6.24 -6.76 -27.11
CA GLY A 180 7.27 -6.05 -26.36
C GLY A 180 6.96 -5.99 -24.86
N ALA A 181 5.70 -5.77 -24.50
CA ALA A 181 5.27 -5.69 -23.11
C ALA A 181 5.46 -7.04 -22.38
N VAL A 182 5.02 -8.15 -22.97
CA VAL A 182 5.15 -9.48 -22.37
C VAL A 182 6.57 -10.04 -22.42
N ALA A 183 7.45 -9.49 -23.26
CA ALA A 183 8.86 -9.87 -23.29
C ALA A 183 9.68 -9.24 -22.15
N ARG A 184 9.16 -8.24 -21.46
CA ARG A 184 9.86 -7.57 -20.34
C ARG A 184 10.18 -8.60 -19.26
N VAL A 185 11.45 -8.62 -18.84
CA VAL A 185 11.91 -9.42 -17.71
C VAL A 185 11.99 -8.52 -16.48
N PRO A 186 11.16 -8.74 -15.44
CA PRO A 186 11.28 -7.95 -14.22
C PRO A 186 12.60 -8.28 -13.54
N LYS A 187 13.41 -7.27 -13.24
CA LYS A 187 14.59 -7.44 -12.38
C LYS A 187 14.10 -7.73 -10.96
N LYS A 188 14.23 -8.96 -10.53
CA LYS A 188 13.99 -9.36 -9.13
C LYS A 188 15.34 -9.38 -8.44
N PHE A 189 15.49 -8.56 -7.41
CA PHE A 189 16.65 -8.62 -6.52
C PHE A 189 16.27 -9.43 -5.29
N ALA A 190 17.15 -10.33 -4.85
CA ALA A 190 16.98 -10.96 -3.55
C ALA A 190 17.14 -9.89 -2.44
N ALA A 191 16.50 -10.08 -1.29
CA ALA A 191 16.62 -9.12 -0.18
C ALA A 191 18.08 -8.92 0.27
N LEU A 192 18.93 -9.94 0.09
CA LEU A 192 20.36 -9.86 0.34
C LEU A 192 21.08 -8.93 -0.66
N GLU A 193 20.72 -8.99 -1.94
CA GLU A 193 21.30 -8.15 -3.00
C GLU A 193 20.91 -6.67 -2.81
N LEU A 194 19.69 -6.40 -2.32
CA LEU A 194 19.26 -5.05 -1.97
C LEU A 194 20.08 -4.45 -0.82
N ARG A 195 20.45 -5.27 0.18
CA ARG A 195 21.34 -4.83 1.26
C ARG A 195 22.73 -4.49 0.74
N THR A 196 23.28 -5.30 -0.16
CA THR A 196 24.60 -5.07 -0.77
C THR A 196 24.61 -3.82 -1.64
N ALA A 197 23.62 -3.66 -2.52
CA ALA A 197 23.48 -2.47 -3.34
C ALA A 197 23.28 -1.18 -2.50
N HIS A 198 22.54 -1.27 -1.40
CA HIS A 198 22.34 -0.12 -0.50
C HIS A 198 23.61 0.23 0.29
N SER A 199 24.39 -0.78 0.70
CA SER A 199 25.68 -0.57 1.36
C SER A 199 26.73 0.00 0.42
N GLU A 200 26.80 -0.45 -0.83
CA GLU A 200 27.70 0.08 -1.85
C GLU A 200 27.36 1.53 -2.23
N ALA A 201 26.07 1.87 -2.39
CA ALA A 201 25.62 3.22 -2.63
C ALA A 201 25.98 4.16 -1.45
N HIS A 202 25.80 3.69 -0.21
CA HIS A 202 26.16 4.43 1.00
C HIS A 202 27.66 4.64 1.13
N ILE A 203 28.47 3.62 0.81
CA ILE A 203 29.95 3.72 0.80
C ILE A 203 30.41 4.69 -0.31
N ALA A 204 29.80 4.64 -1.49
CA ALA A 204 30.11 5.57 -2.58
C ALA A 204 29.76 7.01 -2.21
N GLU A 205 28.62 7.25 -1.56
CA GLU A 205 28.22 8.57 -1.08
C GLU A 205 29.14 9.10 0.01
N GLN A 206 29.57 8.25 0.94
CA GLN A 206 30.55 8.62 1.98
C GLN A 206 31.91 8.97 1.36
N LYS A 207 32.40 8.19 0.38
CA LYS A 207 33.64 8.50 -0.35
C LYS A 207 33.52 9.85 -1.09
N HIS A 208 32.40 10.11 -1.72
CA HIS A 208 32.16 11.38 -2.43
C HIS A 208 32.15 12.58 -1.48
N ARG A 209 31.54 12.42 -0.29
CA ARG A 209 31.58 13.46 0.77
C ARG A 209 33.00 13.70 1.30
N GLN A 210 33.79 12.65 1.53
CA GLN A 210 35.16 12.79 2.00
C GLN A 210 36.05 13.49 0.96
N ILE A 211 35.89 13.18 -0.33
CA ILE A 211 36.65 13.86 -1.43
C ILE A 211 36.24 15.33 -1.50
N SER A 212 34.95 15.64 -1.35
CA SER A 212 34.49 17.05 -1.37
C SER A 212 35.02 17.85 -0.16
N ILE A 213 35.03 17.26 1.03
CA ILE A 213 35.59 17.91 2.24
C ILE A 213 37.09 18.12 2.12
N SER A 214 37.85 17.14 1.59
CA SER A 214 39.27 17.28 1.39
C SER A 214 39.61 18.36 0.36
N ARG A 215 38.82 18.47 -0.74
CA ARG A 215 38.98 19.57 -1.73
C ARG A 215 38.67 20.94 -1.12
N LEU A 216 37.64 21.08 -0.32
CA LEU A 216 37.31 22.33 0.38
C LEU A 216 38.38 22.71 1.38
N ARG A 217 38.98 21.74 2.11
CA ARG A 217 40.06 21.96 3.04
C ARG A 217 41.34 22.44 2.33
N ASN A 218 41.65 21.84 1.17
CA ASN A 218 42.81 22.26 0.35
C ASN A 218 42.59 23.65 -0.22
N LEU A 219 41.41 23.99 -0.71
CA LEU A 219 41.07 25.35 -1.16
C LEU A 219 41.15 26.38 -0.01
N SER A 220 40.67 26.06 1.16
CA SER A 220 40.80 26.92 2.35
C SER A 220 42.26 27.16 2.72
N ASN A 221 43.09 26.12 2.70
CA ASN A 221 44.51 26.22 3.01
C ASN A 221 45.27 27.05 1.94
N ASP A 222 44.91 26.92 0.66
CA ASP A 222 45.48 27.71 -0.42
C ASP A 222 45.07 29.18 -0.35
N LEU A 223 43.83 29.48 0.06
CA LEU A 223 43.35 30.84 0.30
C LEU A 223 44.07 31.49 1.50
N GLN A 224 44.28 30.72 2.60
CA GLN A 224 45.05 31.19 3.76
C GLN A 224 46.54 31.47 3.42
N ARG A 225 47.13 30.66 2.56
CA ARG A 225 48.52 30.88 2.07
C ARG A 225 48.65 32.11 1.18
N ARG A 226 47.61 32.44 0.40
CA ARG A 226 47.57 33.60 -0.47
C ARG A 226 47.25 34.92 0.23
N ASN A 227 46.64 34.86 1.44
CA ASN A 227 46.28 36.05 2.21
C ASN A 227 46.61 35.86 3.70
N PRO A 228 47.88 36.03 4.12
CA PRO A 228 48.31 35.70 5.48
C PRO A 228 47.85 36.69 6.55
N ASN A 229 47.04 37.73 6.23
CA ASN A 229 46.57 38.71 7.19
C ASN A 229 45.09 39.11 6.95
N PRO A 230 44.12 38.31 7.37
CA PRO A 230 42.71 38.71 7.28
C PRO A 230 42.39 39.72 8.40
N GLN A 231 42.06 40.95 8.01
CA GLN A 231 41.38 41.87 8.93
C GLN A 231 40.04 41.27 9.35
N PRO A 232 39.62 41.38 10.62
CA PRO A 232 38.34 40.86 11.07
C PRO A 232 37.18 41.63 10.43
N ALA A 233 36.47 40.98 9.52
CA ALA A 233 35.21 41.48 8.98
C ALA A 233 34.14 41.43 10.06
N GLN A 234 33.53 42.57 10.33
CA GLN A 234 32.41 42.75 11.26
C GLN A 234 31.23 41.83 10.90
N ALA A 235 30.75 41.15 11.91
CA ALA A 235 29.57 40.32 11.85
C ALA A 235 28.33 41.16 11.49
N ASN A 236 27.62 40.80 10.43
CA ASN A 236 26.21 41.12 10.31
C ASN A 236 25.47 40.18 9.36
N ARG A 237 24.34 39.71 9.90
CA ARG A 237 23.14 39.16 9.29
C ARG A 237 23.08 37.66 8.94
N SER A 238 22.31 37.01 9.78
CA SER A 238 21.56 35.78 9.56
C SER A 238 20.87 35.71 8.19
N VAL A 239 21.13 34.64 7.44
CA VAL A 239 20.31 34.20 6.32
C VAL A 239 19.75 32.81 6.65
N ALA A 240 18.45 32.77 6.81
CA ALA A 240 17.70 31.52 6.96
C ALA A 240 17.67 30.77 5.65
N LEU A 241 18.22 29.57 5.63
CA LEU A 241 18.09 28.62 4.50
C LEU A 241 16.81 27.80 4.68
N GLY A 242 15.84 28.08 3.81
CA GLY A 242 14.64 27.28 3.66
C GLY A 242 14.96 25.88 3.14
N ARG A 243 14.52 24.87 3.86
CA ARG A 243 14.52 23.47 3.37
C ARG A 243 13.28 23.25 2.50
N THR A 244 13.52 22.98 1.24
CA THR A 244 12.48 22.40 0.36
C THR A 244 12.54 20.88 0.48
N LEU A 245 11.44 20.30 0.95
CA LEU A 245 11.20 18.86 0.93
C LEU A 245 10.55 18.49 -0.41
N ARG A 246 11.10 17.51 -1.06
CA ARG A 246 10.41 16.64 -2.03
C ARG A 246 10.34 15.22 -1.49
#